data_7f367af00e0080b664adc166f93d941e
#
_entry.id   7f367af00e0080b664adc166f93d941e
#
_cell.length_a   1.000
_cell.length_b   1.000
_cell.length_c   1.000
_cell.angle_alpha   90.00
_cell.angle_beta   90.00
_cell.angle_gamma   90.00
#
_symmetry.space_group_name_H-M   'P 1'
#
loop_
_entity.id
_entity.type
_entity.pdbx_description
1 polymer ?
#
loop_
_entity_poly.entity_id
_entity_poly.type
_entity_poly.pdbx_seq_one_letter_code
_entity_poly.pdbx_strand_id
1 'polypeptide(L)'
;IKKVLAMCLISAMVLGSFAGCGKDEGESTVSVNQEDPAWKEAMTTPYGKYPETVNYTLGKEVTNFDVLDGTKYEGDDDENNAWTRYLKEKLNVQNTDLFEANDGDDYEQKVSMAIVSGEIPDIMGVGDYDTLKQLYENDLIADLTEVYENCASDKIKEIYDSYDGVCLKTAMFDGKLMGLPTTEISHGPGILWLRKDWMDKCGLEEPKTMEDIYNILEQFLVQDPGGNGEGKTVGLVIDPEIAGDSGGSYMLNNIFTLYGAFPKQWIDDGSGNAIYGSVQPEMKGALEQLSKMYNEGLIDKQFVTRTGDDRKGLLNSGKSGAFFGNWWGAWEVADSMTLNKEARWEPYICPVGADGKVTMFTGNPNSGYMVVRKGFEHPELIVKLANMQFDYSRYEEKDDEAYKELADYSELNAGGTVLAMNIDYYDAFPRSSKKVVDA
;
A
#
# COMPACT_ATOMS: atom_id res chain seq x y z
N ILE A 1 -37.27 41.90 -24.14
CA ILE A 1 -38.58 41.83 -24.86
C ILE A 1 -38.91 40.33 -25.04
N LYS A 2 -40.12 39.98 -24.46
CA LYS A 2 -40.91 38.73 -24.63
C LYS A 2 -40.33 37.43 -24.08
N LYS A 3 -40.72 36.89 -22.90
CA LYS A 3 -41.98 36.29 -22.44
C LYS A 3 -42.49 35.16 -23.38
N VAL A 4 -42.58 33.95 -22.81
CA VAL A 4 -43.67 32.96 -22.85
C VAL A 4 -43.18 31.77 -21.97
N LEU A 5 -43.60 31.52 -20.82
CA LEU A 5 -44.80 31.03 -20.14
C LEU A 5 -45.14 29.57 -20.48
N ALA A 6 -44.88 28.71 -19.51
CA ALA A 6 -45.64 27.63 -18.89
C ALA A 6 -46.65 26.82 -19.73
N MET A 7 -46.62 25.48 -19.50
CA MET A 7 -47.86 24.76 -19.25
C MET A 7 -47.58 23.39 -18.56
N CYS A 8 -48.08 23.27 -17.34
CA CYS A 8 -48.32 21.99 -16.66
C CYS A 8 -49.44 21.22 -17.38
N LEU A 9 -49.30 19.91 -17.48
CA LEU A 9 -50.45 19.03 -17.71
C LEU A 9 -50.30 17.75 -16.86
N ILE A 10 -51.12 17.73 -15.84
CA ILE A 10 -51.53 16.54 -15.07
C ILE A 10 -52.44 15.73 -15.96
N SER A 11 -52.26 14.41 -16.04
CA SER A 11 -53.31 13.48 -16.39
C SER A 11 -53.10 12.16 -15.67
N ALA A 12 -54.11 11.83 -14.91
CA ALA A 12 -54.28 10.66 -14.08
C ALA A 12 -54.81 9.45 -14.86
N MET A 13 -54.47 8.29 -14.32
CA MET A 13 -55.19 7.01 -14.33
C MET A 13 -55.73 6.43 -15.63
N VAL A 14 -55.23 5.23 -15.94
CA VAL A 14 -56.11 4.10 -16.31
C VAL A 14 -55.55 2.80 -15.71
N LEU A 15 -56.28 2.19 -14.79
CA LEU A 15 -56.16 0.80 -14.40
C LEU A 15 -56.56 -0.09 -15.58
N GLY A 16 -55.66 -0.98 -15.97
CA GLY A 16 -55.94 -2.03 -16.95
C GLY A 16 -55.27 -3.32 -16.52
N SER A 17 -56.08 -4.19 -15.90
CA SER A 17 -55.74 -5.59 -15.57
C SER A 17 -55.52 -6.40 -16.84
N PHE A 18 -54.31 -6.89 -17.08
CA PHE A 18 -54.10 -8.05 -17.95
C PHE A 18 -53.33 -9.14 -17.19
N ALA A 19 -54.02 -10.21 -16.91
CA ALA A 19 -53.40 -11.45 -16.51
C ALA A 19 -52.67 -12.06 -17.71
N GLY A 20 -51.34 -12.12 -17.61
CA GLY A 20 -50.47 -12.82 -18.54
C GLY A 20 -49.51 -13.67 -17.73
N CYS A 21 -49.68 -15.00 -17.79
CA CYS A 21 -48.70 -15.97 -17.30
C CYS A 21 -47.37 -15.80 -18.04
N GLY A 22 -46.38 -15.18 -17.37
CA GLY A 22 -44.98 -15.28 -17.69
C GLY A 22 -44.29 -15.93 -16.51
N LYS A 23 -43.49 -16.93 -16.73
CA LYS A 23 -42.64 -17.54 -15.73
C LYS A 23 -41.64 -16.50 -15.27
N ASP A 24 -41.84 -15.95 -14.11
CA ASP A 24 -40.80 -15.28 -13.33
C ASP A 24 -39.86 -16.38 -12.83
N GLU A 25 -38.65 -16.39 -13.34
CA GLU A 25 -37.52 -16.93 -12.60
C GLU A 25 -37.28 -15.93 -11.46
N GLY A 26 -37.84 -16.19 -10.31
CA GLY A 26 -37.70 -15.37 -9.13
C GLY A 26 -36.24 -15.37 -8.69
N GLU A 27 -35.63 -14.20 -8.70
CA GLU A 27 -34.55 -13.91 -7.75
C GLU A 27 -35.11 -14.22 -6.35
N SER A 28 -34.69 -15.35 -5.79
CA SER A 28 -34.99 -15.66 -4.40
C SER A 28 -34.08 -14.71 -3.55
N THR A 29 -34.67 -13.62 -3.12
CA THR A 29 -34.15 -12.92 -1.95
C THR A 29 -34.29 -13.88 -0.77
N VAL A 30 -33.22 -14.61 -0.47
CA VAL A 30 -33.14 -15.45 0.72
C VAL A 30 -33.14 -14.47 1.89
N SER A 31 -34.23 -14.38 2.61
CA SER A 31 -34.29 -13.64 3.87
C SER A 31 -33.39 -14.38 4.86
N VAL A 32 -32.26 -13.78 5.21
CA VAL A 32 -31.31 -14.31 6.20
C VAL A 32 -32.08 -14.54 7.51
N ASN A 33 -32.21 -15.78 7.90
CA ASN A 33 -32.80 -16.11 9.20
C ASN A 33 -31.71 -15.92 10.30
N GLN A 34 -31.56 -14.69 10.80
CA GLN A 34 -30.58 -14.33 11.84
C GLN A 34 -30.78 -15.10 13.16
N GLU A 35 -31.91 -15.80 13.35
CA GLU A 35 -32.14 -16.69 14.50
C GLU A 35 -31.52 -18.09 14.30
N ASP A 36 -31.12 -18.45 13.08
CA ASP A 36 -30.42 -19.70 12.81
C ASP A 36 -29.03 -19.68 13.47
N PRO A 37 -28.71 -20.66 14.34
CA PRO A 37 -27.40 -20.70 15.00
C PRO A 37 -26.20 -20.67 14.06
N ALA A 38 -26.28 -21.25 12.86
CA ALA A 38 -25.22 -21.26 11.87
C ALA A 38 -24.99 -19.86 11.28
N TRP A 39 -26.07 -19.12 10.96
CA TRP A 39 -25.97 -17.72 10.54
C TRP A 39 -25.40 -16.84 11.64
N LYS A 40 -25.88 -17.03 12.87
CA LYS A 40 -25.38 -16.26 14.01
C LYS A 40 -23.88 -16.50 14.22
N GLU A 41 -23.41 -17.73 14.17
CA GLU A 41 -21.97 -18.05 14.26
C GLU A 41 -21.19 -17.40 13.13
N ALA A 42 -21.67 -17.51 11.88
CA ALA A 42 -21.03 -16.90 10.73
C ALA A 42 -20.91 -15.39 10.86
N MET A 43 -21.93 -14.69 11.37
CA MET A 43 -21.98 -13.24 11.46
C MET A 43 -21.28 -12.66 12.70
N THR A 44 -20.94 -13.47 13.71
CA THR A 44 -20.40 -12.98 14.99
C THR A 44 -19.10 -13.64 15.41
N THR A 45 -18.42 -14.36 14.51
CA THR A 45 -17.13 -14.98 14.80
C THR A 45 -16.12 -14.71 13.68
N PRO A 46 -14.82 -14.66 13.99
CA PRO A 46 -13.77 -14.33 13.02
C PRO A 46 -13.74 -15.22 11.76
N TYR A 47 -14.02 -16.51 11.92
CA TYR A 47 -13.86 -17.53 10.87
C TYR A 47 -15.12 -18.33 10.59
N GLY A 48 -16.27 -17.97 11.17
CA GLY A 48 -17.53 -18.68 10.96
C GLY A 48 -17.89 -18.76 9.48
N LYS A 49 -18.19 -19.96 8.97
CA LYS A 49 -18.57 -20.19 7.57
C LYS A 49 -20.06 -19.92 7.38
N TYR A 50 -20.42 -19.17 6.34
CA TYR A 50 -21.82 -18.94 6.01
C TYR A 50 -22.51 -20.23 5.58
N PRO A 51 -23.72 -20.50 6.08
CA PRO A 51 -24.46 -21.73 5.71
C PRO A 51 -24.90 -21.74 4.24
N GLU A 52 -25.11 -20.58 3.65
CA GLU A 52 -25.39 -20.37 2.23
C GLU A 52 -24.35 -19.45 1.62
N THR A 53 -24.22 -19.46 0.28
CA THR A 53 -23.25 -18.59 -0.37
C THR A 53 -23.64 -17.13 -0.23
N VAL A 54 -22.76 -16.34 0.38
CA VAL A 54 -22.87 -14.88 0.39
C VAL A 54 -22.18 -14.35 -0.86
N ASN A 55 -22.96 -13.72 -1.73
CA ASN A 55 -22.45 -13.00 -2.89
C ASN A 55 -22.23 -11.53 -2.50
N TYR A 56 -21.14 -10.95 -2.96
CA TYR A 56 -20.83 -9.54 -2.72
C TYR A 56 -20.16 -8.92 -3.93
N THR A 57 -20.35 -7.62 -4.11
CA THR A 57 -19.67 -6.86 -5.15
C THR A 57 -18.41 -6.19 -4.63
N LEU A 58 -17.38 -6.17 -5.47
CA LEU A 58 -16.05 -5.66 -5.13
C LEU A 58 -15.62 -4.58 -6.13
N GLY A 59 -14.95 -3.52 -5.67
CA GLY A 59 -14.10 -2.68 -6.49
C GLY A 59 -12.69 -3.25 -6.44
N LYS A 60 -12.20 -3.74 -7.58
CA LYS A 60 -10.98 -4.55 -7.66
C LYS A 60 -9.87 -3.83 -8.42
N GLU A 61 -8.66 -3.88 -7.87
CA GLU A 61 -7.45 -3.61 -8.64
C GLU A 61 -7.13 -4.80 -9.54
N VAL A 62 -6.85 -4.52 -10.83
CA VAL A 62 -6.62 -5.56 -11.83
C VAL A 62 -5.36 -6.35 -11.54
N THR A 63 -5.48 -7.64 -11.72
CA THR A 63 -4.42 -8.60 -11.51
C THR A 63 -3.82 -9.04 -12.84
N ASN A 64 -2.51 -9.25 -12.89
CA ASN A 64 -1.86 -9.81 -14.08
C ASN A 64 -1.84 -11.35 -13.99
N PHE A 65 -2.71 -12.00 -14.72
CA PHE A 65 -2.80 -13.45 -14.82
C PHE A 65 -1.90 -14.07 -15.91
N ASP A 66 -1.20 -13.27 -16.73
CA ASP A 66 -0.30 -13.79 -17.79
C ASP A 66 0.79 -14.72 -17.23
N VAL A 67 1.16 -14.55 -15.95
CA VAL A 67 2.13 -15.44 -15.26
C VAL A 67 1.63 -16.88 -15.10
N LEU A 68 0.33 -17.11 -15.28
CA LEU A 68 -0.31 -18.42 -15.19
C LEU A 68 -0.42 -19.13 -16.54
N ASP A 69 -0.08 -18.46 -17.65
CA ASP A 69 -0.14 -19.03 -18.99
C ASP A 69 0.72 -20.30 -19.09
N GLY A 70 0.14 -21.35 -19.65
CA GLY A 70 0.79 -22.65 -19.79
C GLY A 70 0.91 -23.46 -18.49
N THR A 71 0.35 -22.97 -17.38
CA THR A 71 0.24 -23.71 -16.12
C THR A 71 -1.11 -24.42 -15.99
N LYS A 72 -1.30 -25.16 -14.89
CA LYS A 72 -2.60 -25.78 -14.57
C LYS A 72 -3.69 -24.77 -14.19
N TYR A 73 -3.34 -23.49 -14.06
CA TYR A 73 -4.22 -22.40 -13.69
C TYR A 73 -4.50 -21.44 -14.86
N GLU A 74 -4.09 -21.82 -16.09
CA GLU A 74 -4.42 -21.07 -17.29
C GLU A 74 -5.94 -20.87 -17.42
N GLY A 75 -6.36 -19.62 -17.56
CA GLY A 75 -7.77 -19.23 -17.65
C GLY A 75 -8.39 -18.80 -16.32
N ASP A 76 -7.63 -18.76 -15.24
CA ASP A 76 -8.04 -18.09 -14.00
C ASP A 76 -8.14 -16.56 -14.23
N ASP A 77 -9.04 -15.92 -13.51
CA ASP A 77 -9.34 -14.48 -13.58
C ASP A 77 -9.62 -13.89 -12.18
N ASP A 78 -9.99 -12.62 -12.09
CA ASP A 78 -10.20 -11.92 -10.84
C ASP A 78 -11.37 -12.46 -10.01
N GLU A 79 -12.37 -13.09 -10.64
CA GLU A 79 -13.53 -13.70 -9.96
C GLU A 79 -13.36 -15.20 -9.70
N ASN A 80 -12.44 -15.86 -10.39
CA ASN A 80 -12.19 -17.30 -10.27
C ASN A 80 -10.72 -17.64 -10.28
N ASN A 81 -10.09 -17.67 -9.11
CA ASN A 81 -8.68 -17.95 -8.89
C ASN A 81 -8.47 -18.72 -7.58
N ALA A 82 -7.21 -19.02 -7.25
CA ALA A 82 -6.91 -19.77 -6.02
C ALA A 82 -7.44 -19.08 -4.76
N TRP A 83 -7.40 -17.75 -4.70
CA TRP A 83 -7.88 -16.98 -3.55
C TRP A 83 -9.41 -17.03 -3.42
N THR A 84 -10.14 -16.81 -4.50
CA THR A 84 -11.61 -16.86 -4.47
C THR A 84 -12.12 -18.28 -4.15
N ARG A 85 -11.43 -19.33 -4.66
CA ARG A 85 -11.72 -20.73 -4.30
C ARG A 85 -11.43 -21.00 -2.82
N TYR A 86 -10.35 -20.49 -2.28
CA TYR A 86 -10.02 -20.58 -0.85
C TYR A 86 -11.08 -19.91 0.01
N LEU A 87 -11.48 -18.69 -0.31
CA LEU A 87 -12.56 -17.98 0.39
C LEU A 87 -13.90 -18.72 0.29
N LYS A 88 -14.18 -19.30 -0.88
CA LYS A 88 -15.39 -20.13 -1.08
C LYS A 88 -15.40 -21.35 -0.18
N GLU A 89 -14.28 -22.02 -0.05
CA GLU A 89 -14.16 -23.18 0.83
C GLU A 89 -14.25 -22.79 2.30
N LYS A 90 -13.54 -21.74 2.72
CA LYS A 90 -13.44 -21.37 4.13
C LYS A 90 -14.65 -20.61 4.64
N LEU A 91 -15.15 -19.63 3.90
CA LEU A 91 -16.22 -18.74 4.32
C LEU A 91 -17.54 -18.97 3.59
N ASN A 92 -17.54 -19.65 2.43
CA ASN A 92 -18.67 -19.80 1.53
C ASN A 92 -19.14 -18.45 0.94
N VAL A 93 -18.19 -17.68 0.40
CA VAL A 93 -18.44 -16.37 -0.23
C VAL A 93 -18.03 -16.38 -1.70
N GLN A 94 -18.60 -15.46 -2.49
CA GLN A 94 -18.26 -15.28 -3.90
C GLN A 94 -18.33 -13.79 -4.25
N ASN A 95 -17.24 -13.25 -4.82
CA ASN A 95 -17.24 -11.89 -5.36
C ASN A 95 -17.77 -11.84 -6.79
N THR A 96 -18.27 -10.66 -7.15
CA THR A 96 -18.43 -10.19 -8.53
C THR A 96 -17.86 -8.78 -8.58
N ASP A 97 -16.98 -8.50 -9.54
CA ASP A 97 -16.28 -7.23 -9.58
C ASP A 97 -17.17 -6.18 -10.26
N LEU A 98 -17.65 -5.21 -9.48
CA LEU A 98 -18.48 -4.12 -10.01
C LEU A 98 -17.67 -3.20 -10.93
N PHE A 99 -16.41 -3.02 -10.61
CA PHE A 99 -15.42 -2.40 -11.47
C PHE A 99 -14.04 -2.97 -11.22
N GLU A 100 -13.24 -2.97 -12.29
CA GLU A 100 -11.84 -3.31 -12.29
C GLU A 100 -11.03 -2.10 -12.78
N ALA A 101 -9.86 -1.89 -12.22
CA ALA A 101 -8.95 -0.82 -12.63
C ALA A 101 -7.50 -1.18 -12.30
N ASN A 102 -6.56 -0.59 -13.03
CA ASN A 102 -5.15 -0.66 -12.64
C ASN A 102 -4.93 0.07 -11.31
N ASP A 103 -3.88 -0.33 -10.60
CA ASP A 103 -3.44 0.31 -9.37
C ASP A 103 -3.21 1.83 -9.54
N GLY A 104 -3.37 2.56 -8.46
CA GLY A 104 -3.13 4.00 -8.38
C GLY A 104 -4.24 4.86 -8.98
N ASP A 105 -3.87 5.82 -9.83
CA ASP A 105 -4.77 6.86 -10.36
C ASP A 105 -6.02 6.30 -11.05
N ASP A 106 -5.90 5.16 -11.76
CA ASP A 106 -7.02 4.52 -12.46
C ASP A 106 -8.05 4.00 -11.48
N TYR A 107 -7.60 3.35 -10.39
CA TYR A 107 -8.48 2.85 -9.34
C TYR A 107 -9.16 3.98 -8.58
N GLU A 108 -8.41 5.02 -8.20
CA GLU A 108 -8.95 6.20 -7.52
C GLU A 108 -10.00 6.92 -8.36
N GLN A 109 -9.80 6.98 -9.69
CA GLN A 109 -10.80 7.53 -10.60
C GLN A 109 -12.09 6.70 -10.61
N LYS A 110 -11.99 5.36 -10.60
CA LYS A 110 -13.17 4.47 -10.53
C LYS A 110 -13.91 4.64 -9.20
N VAL A 111 -13.21 4.72 -8.07
CA VAL A 111 -13.80 5.00 -6.76
C VAL A 111 -14.55 6.34 -6.80
N SER A 112 -13.94 7.39 -7.32
CA SER A 112 -14.57 8.71 -7.46
C SER A 112 -15.83 8.66 -8.32
N MET A 113 -15.81 7.90 -9.42
CA MET A 113 -16.98 7.70 -10.29
C MET A 113 -18.10 6.93 -9.58
N ALA A 114 -17.76 5.87 -8.83
CA ALA A 114 -18.71 5.10 -8.04
C ALA A 114 -19.43 5.97 -6.99
N ILE A 115 -18.66 6.84 -6.31
CA ILE A 115 -19.22 7.79 -5.33
C ILE A 115 -20.18 8.77 -5.99
N VAL A 116 -19.79 9.34 -7.13
CA VAL A 116 -20.62 10.34 -7.85
C VAL A 116 -21.89 9.73 -8.44
N SER A 117 -21.80 8.50 -8.97
CA SER A 117 -22.96 7.78 -9.52
C SER A 117 -23.90 7.22 -8.44
N GLY A 118 -23.38 6.99 -7.23
CA GLY A 118 -24.06 6.26 -6.17
C GLY A 118 -24.08 4.73 -6.37
N GLU A 119 -23.38 4.24 -7.39
CA GLU A 119 -23.21 2.81 -7.66
C GLU A 119 -21.93 2.30 -6.98
N ILE A 120 -21.99 2.19 -5.64
CA ILE A 120 -20.87 1.77 -4.80
C ILE A 120 -20.91 0.26 -4.63
N PRO A 121 -19.78 -0.47 -4.85
CA PRO A 121 -19.70 -1.90 -4.57
C PRO A 121 -19.90 -2.17 -3.08
N ASP A 122 -20.27 -3.39 -2.73
CA ASP A 122 -20.46 -3.79 -1.34
C ASP A 122 -19.19 -3.59 -0.51
N ILE A 123 -18.03 -3.85 -1.13
CA ILE A 123 -16.71 -3.64 -0.52
C ILE A 123 -15.80 -2.92 -1.51
N MET A 124 -15.07 -1.91 -1.05
CA MET A 124 -14.02 -1.25 -1.84
C MET A 124 -12.94 -0.63 -0.94
N GLY A 125 -11.75 -0.46 -1.49
CA GLY A 125 -10.69 0.34 -0.89
C GLY A 125 -10.86 1.84 -1.18
N VAL A 126 -10.39 2.69 -0.26
CA VAL A 126 -10.22 4.13 -0.48
C VAL A 126 -8.84 4.55 0.03
N GLY A 127 -8.11 5.32 -0.77
CA GLY A 127 -6.70 5.62 -0.53
C GLY A 127 -6.43 6.72 0.49
N ASP A 128 -7.44 7.50 0.89
CA ASP A 128 -7.23 8.67 1.73
C ASP A 128 -8.39 8.98 2.68
N TYR A 129 -8.07 9.79 3.70
CA TYR A 129 -9.01 10.21 4.73
C TYR A 129 -10.14 11.09 4.20
N ASP A 130 -9.87 11.96 3.23
CA ASP A 130 -10.86 12.89 2.71
C ASP A 130 -11.96 12.14 1.93
N THR A 131 -11.58 11.12 1.18
CA THR A 131 -12.51 10.21 0.49
C THR A 131 -13.35 9.41 1.50
N LEU A 132 -12.73 8.86 2.56
CA LEU A 132 -13.46 8.18 3.64
C LEU A 132 -14.46 9.12 4.31
N LYS A 133 -14.05 10.34 4.62
CA LYS A 133 -14.90 11.37 5.21
C LYS A 133 -16.06 11.75 4.29
N GLN A 134 -15.81 11.91 3.00
CA GLN A 134 -16.86 12.18 2.01
C GLN A 134 -17.92 11.07 1.99
N LEU A 135 -17.50 9.81 2.01
CA LEU A 135 -18.41 8.65 2.08
C LEU A 135 -19.25 8.67 3.36
N TYR A 136 -18.63 8.96 4.50
CA TYR A 136 -19.32 9.08 5.76
C TYR A 136 -20.34 10.23 5.77
N GLU A 137 -19.94 11.45 5.36
CA GLU A 137 -20.79 12.64 5.33
C GLU A 137 -22.00 12.49 4.39
N ASN A 138 -21.86 11.69 3.33
CA ASN A 138 -22.95 11.36 2.40
C ASN A 138 -23.76 10.12 2.80
N ASP A 139 -23.50 9.54 3.97
CA ASP A 139 -24.23 8.38 4.50
C ASP A 139 -24.20 7.15 3.57
N LEU A 140 -23.05 6.90 2.93
CA LEU A 140 -22.88 5.87 1.91
C LEU A 140 -22.28 4.57 2.42
N ILE A 141 -21.67 4.58 3.61
CA ILE A 141 -20.93 3.44 4.18
C ILE A 141 -21.52 2.98 5.51
N ALA A 142 -21.25 1.73 5.85
CA ALA A 142 -21.75 1.06 7.04
C ALA A 142 -20.91 1.34 8.27
N ASP A 143 -21.54 1.32 9.44
CA ASP A 143 -20.88 1.29 10.75
C ASP A 143 -20.32 -0.11 11.01
N LEU A 144 -19.01 -0.21 11.19
CA LEU A 144 -18.27 -1.47 11.40
C LEU A 144 -17.95 -1.72 12.87
N THR A 145 -18.41 -0.89 13.80
CA THR A 145 -18.00 -0.95 15.22
C THR A 145 -18.28 -2.33 15.82
N GLU A 146 -19.53 -2.80 15.73
CA GLU A 146 -19.93 -4.07 16.32
C GLU A 146 -19.31 -5.27 15.58
N VAL A 147 -19.24 -5.21 14.25
CA VAL A 147 -18.67 -6.32 13.46
C VAL A 147 -17.15 -6.44 13.66
N TYR A 148 -16.46 -5.33 13.87
CA TYR A 148 -15.04 -5.37 14.23
C TYR A 148 -14.84 -6.04 15.58
N GLU A 149 -15.60 -5.66 16.61
CA GLU A 149 -15.49 -6.25 17.94
C GLU A 149 -15.74 -7.76 17.95
N ASN A 150 -16.74 -8.22 17.18
CA ASN A 150 -17.15 -9.62 17.12
C ASN A 150 -16.28 -10.46 16.18
N CYS A 151 -15.88 -9.92 15.02
CA CYS A 151 -15.30 -10.69 13.93
C CYS A 151 -13.80 -10.45 13.70
N ALA A 152 -13.17 -9.42 14.27
CA ALA A 152 -11.74 -9.29 14.18
C ALA A 152 -11.04 -10.38 15.00
N SER A 153 -10.05 -11.06 14.38
CA SER A 153 -9.22 -12.02 15.09
C SER A 153 -8.36 -11.35 16.15
N ASP A 154 -7.94 -12.10 17.15
CA ASP A 154 -7.05 -11.59 18.20
C ASP A 154 -5.77 -11.01 17.59
N LYS A 155 -5.25 -11.61 16.51
CA LYS A 155 -4.05 -11.14 15.80
C LYS A 155 -4.25 -9.77 15.15
N ILE A 156 -5.38 -9.55 14.46
CA ILE A 156 -5.72 -8.24 13.88
C ILE A 156 -5.86 -7.19 15.00
N LYS A 157 -6.54 -7.53 16.09
CA LYS A 157 -6.67 -6.65 17.26
C LYS A 157 -5.31 -6.30 17.85
N GLU A 158 -4.42 -7.28 18.03
CA GLU A 158 -3.05 -7.05 18.50
C GLU A 158 -2.24 -6.12 17.59
N ILE A 159 -2.42 -6.20 16.27
CA ILE A 159 -1.75 -5.30 15.33
C ILE A 159 -2.24 -3.87 15.56
N TYR A 160 -3.54 -3.62 15.58
CA TYR A 160 -4.06 -2.28 15.84
C TYR A 160 -3.65 -1.74 17.22
N ASP A 161 -3.62 -2.59 18.25
CA ASP A 161 -3.16 -2.22 19.58
C ASP A 161 -1.68 -1.81 19.60
N SER A 162 -0.86 -2.37 18.68
CA SER A 162 0.55 -1.99 18.58
C SER A 162 0.78 -0.53 18.17
N TYR A 163 -0.25 0.11 17.59
CA TYR A 163 -0.27 1.53 17.22
C TYR A 163 -0.94 2.43 18.28
N ASP A 164 -1.16 1.94 19.50
CA ASP A 164 -1.85 2.68 20.57
C ASP A 164 -3.25 3.18 20.13
N GLY A 165 -3.91 2.43 19.24
CA GLY A 165 -5.23 2.73 18.70
C GLY A 165 -5.27 3.91 17.71
N VAL A 166 -4.13 4.43 17.26
CA VAL A 166 -4.08 5.58 16.32
C VAL A 166 -4.70 5.19 14.99
N CYS A 167 -4.40 4.02 14.43
CA CYS A 167 -4.96 3.60 13.14
C CYS A 167 -6.49 3.57 13.16
N LEU A 168 -7.10 2.90 14.12
CA LEU A 168 -8.56 2.83 14.23
C LEU A 168 -9.20 4.20 14.41
N LYS A 169 -8.56 5.10 15.17
CA LYS A 169 -9.06 6.46 15.38
C LYS A 169 -9.18 7.26 14.08
N THR A 170 -8.35 7.00 13.08
CA THR A 170 -8.43 7.69 11.79
C THR A 170 -9.70 7.35 11.01
N ALA A 171 -10.32 6.21 11.29
CA ALA A 171 -11.58 5.76 10.67
C ALA A 171 -12.81 5.98 11.56
N MET A 172 -12.65 6.67 12.71
CA MET A 172 -13.74 6.92 13.64
C MET A 172 -14.43 8.24 13.36
N PHE A 173 -15.76 8.20 13.15
CA PHE A 173 -16.63 9.37 13.03
C PHE A 173 -17.79 9.23 14.02
N ASP A 174 -18.00 10.24 14.85
CA ASP A 174 -19.05 10.25 15.88
C ASP A 174 -19.09 8.99 16.78
N GLY A 175 -17.89 8.41 17.07
CA GLY A 175 -17.74 7.22 17.89
C GLY A 175 -18.01 5.90 17.15
N LYS A 176 -18.17 5.93 15.84
CA LYS A 176 -18.41 4.76 14.98
C LYS A 176 -17.21 4.49 14.08
N LEU A 177 -16.86 3.22 13.93
CA LEU A 177 -15.82 2.78 13.00
C LEU A 177 -16.42 2.70 11.58
N MET A 178 -16.07 3.62 10.70
CA MET A 178 -16.66 3.76 9.37
C MET A 178 -15.84 3.13 8.25
N GLY A 179 -14.69 2.58 8.56
CA GLY A 179 -13.83 1.84 7.64
C GLY A 179 -12.81 1.02 8.41
N LEU A 180 -12.27 0.00 7.79
CA LEU A 180 -11.19 -0.80 8.35
C LEU A 180 -9.86 -0.25 7.82
N PRO A 181 -9.05 0.46 8.62
CA PRO A 181 -7.79 1.03 8.15
C PRO A 181 -6.79 -0.07 7.83
N THR A 182 -6.08 0.07 6.72
CA THR A 182 -4.87 -0.72 6.49
C THR A 182 -3.76 -0.26 7.41
N THR A 183 -2.78 -1.09 7.71
CA THR A 183 -1.61 -0.67 8.48
C THR A 183 -0.39 -0.64 7.59
N GLU A 184 0.47 0.35 7.79
CA GLU A 184 1.70 0.48 7.03
C GLU A 184 2.86 -0.20 7.74
N ILE A 185 3.61 -1.01 6.99
CA ILE A 185 4.93 -1.39 7.42
C ILE A 185 5.79 -0.12 7.44
N SER A 186 6.44 0.17 8.57
CA SER A 186 7.44 1.24 8.57
C SER A 186 8.51 0.92 7.53
N HIS A 187 8.84 1.90 6.69
CA HIS A 187 9.92 1.78 5.72
C HIS A 187 11.30 1.60 6.39
N GLY A 188 11.36 1.72 7.71
CA GLY A 188 12.61 1.71 8.47
C GLY A 188 13.44 2.96 8.21
N PRO A 189 14.68 2.99 8.68
CA PRO A 189 15.62 4.01 8.27
C PRO A 189 15.90 3.86 6.78
N GLY A 190 16.00 4.97 6.07
CA GLY A 190 16.48 4.93 4.69
C GLY A 190 17.86 4.25 4.64
N ILE A 191 18.13 3.52 3.61
CA ILE A 191 19.33 2.70 3.44
C ILE A 191 20.13 3.29 2.27
N LEU A 192 21.41 3.53 2.48
CA LEU A 192 22.32 3.85 1.38
C LEU A 192 22.76 2.56 0.70
N TRP A 193 22.39 2.39 -0.57
CA TRP A 193 22.81 1.28 -1.41
C TRP A 193 24.03 1.68 -2.24
N LEU A 194 25.12 0.93 -2.12
CA LEU A 194 26.39 1.21 -2.82
C LEU A 194 26.88 -0.02 -3.59
N ARG A 195 27.52 0.25 -4.72
CA ARG A 195 28.29 -0.74 -5.48
C ARG A 195 29.53 -1.15 -4.69
N LYS A 196 29.47 -2.26 -3.96
CA LYS A 196 30.57 -2.77 -3.15
C LYS A 196 31.81 -3.11 -3.99
N ASP A 197 31.59 -3.67 -5.16
CA ASP A 197 32.69 -3.94 -6.10
C ASP A 197 33.39 -2.65 -6.58
N TRP A 198 32.68 -1.52 -6.67
CA TRP A 198 33.28 -0.22 -6.94
C TRP A 198 34.06 0.30 -5.74
N MET A 199 33.52 0.13 -4.55
CA MET A 199 34.23 0.50 -3.31
C MET A 199 35.55 -0.28 -3.19
N ASP A 200 35.51 -1.60 -3.45
CA ASP A 200 36.71 -2.46 -3.42
C ASP A 200 37.76 -2.01 -4.45
N LYS A 201 37.34 -1.71 -5.68
CA LYS A 201 38.23 -1.19 -6.73
C LYS A 201 38.89 0.15 -6.36
N CYS A 202 38.15 1.02 -5.65
CA CYS A 202 38.64 2.31 -5.21
C CYS A 202 39.36 2.27 -3.85
N GLY A 203 39.39 1.11 -3.16
CA GLY A 203 40.03 0.98 -1.84
C GLY A 203 39.27 1.74 -0.74
N LEU A 204 37.93 1.76 -0.79
CA LEU A 204 37.09 2.52 0.13
C LEU A 204 36.53 1.61 1.23
N GLU A 205 36.46 2.17 2.44
CA GLU A 205 35.87 1.52 3.61
C GLU A 205 34.35 1.75 3.67
N GLU A 206 33.67 1.03 4.56
CA GLU A 206 32.22 1.16 4.80
C GLU A 206 31.87 2.56 5.33
N PRO A 207 30.83 3.22 4.75
CA PRO A 207 30.46 4.56 5.18
C PRO A 207 29.73 4.53 6.53
N LYS A 208 29.98 5.59 7.32
CA LYS A 208 29.25 5.85 8.57
C LYS A 208 28.74 7.29 8.62
N THR A 209 29.52 8.20 8.12
CA THR A 209 29.27 9.64 8.22
C THR A 209 28.93 10.25 6.87
N MET A 210 28.45 11.48 6.89
CA MET A 210 28.22 12.26 5.67
C MET A 210 29.53 12.50 4.89
N GLU A 211 30.67 12.62 5.60
CA GLU A 211 31.99 12.80 4.99
C GLU A 211 32.44 11.53 4.24
N ASP A 212 32.15 10.34 4.80
CA ASP A 212 32.43 9.06 4.11
C ASP A 212 31.62 8.93 2.83
N ILE A 213 30.32 9.26 2.88
CA ILE A 213 29.44 9.26 1.70
C ILE A 213 29.98 10.21 0.63
N TYR A 214 30.36 11.41 1.04
CA TYR A 214 30.93 12.41 0.15
C TYR A 214 32.19 11.90 -0.55
N ASN A 215 33.15 11.37 0.22
CA ASN A 215 34.37 10.77 -0.31
C ASN A 215 34.07 9.60 -1.27
N ILE A 216 33.16 8.70 -0.93
CA ILE A 216 32.82 7.57 -1.80
C ILE A 216 32.27 8.05 -3.15
N LEU A 217 31.34 9.00 -3.13
CA LEU A 217 30.78 9.56 -4.36
C LEU A 217 31.84 10.28 -5.20
N GLU A 218 32.71 11.05 -4.58
CA GLU A 218 33.84 11.72 -5.26
C GLU A 218 34.78 10.69 -5.92
N GLN A 219 35.18 9.65 -5.19
CA GLN A 219 36.03 8.58 -5.73
C GLN A 219 35.38 7.80 -6.87
N PHE A 220 34.08 7.56 -6.80
CA PHE A 220 33.33 6.92 -7.90
C PHE A 220 33.38 7.79 -9.18
N LEU A 221 33.27 9.11 -9.05
CA LEU A 221 33.32 10.02 -10.19
C LEU A 221 34.74 10.16 -10.76
N VAL A 222 35.77 10.23 -9.88
CA VAL A 222 37.15 10.47 -10.29
C VAL A 222 37.83 9.22 -10.85
N GLN A 223 37.62 8.06 -10.19
CA GLN A 223 38.28 6.80 -10.57
C GLN A 223 37.53 6.01 -11.62
N ASP A 224 36.24 6.33 -11.87
CA ASP A 224 35.35 5.65 -12.83
C ASP A 224 35.44 4.11 -12.75
N PRO A 225 35.13 3.49 -11.58
CA PRO A 225 35.25 2.06 -11.40
C PRO A 225 34.27 1.24 -12.27
N GLY A 226 33.23 1.90 -12.81
CA GLY A 226 32.30 1.37 -13.78
C GLY A 226 32.85 1.29 -15.21
N GLY A 227 33.94 2.01 -15.51
CA GLY A 227 34.49 2.06 -16.85
C GLY A 227 33.64 2.81 -17.87
N ASN A 228 32.87 3.79 -17.43
CA ASN A 228 31.93 4.55 -18.26
C ASN A 228 32.62 5.56 -19.17
N GLY A 229 33.85 5.95 -18.84
CA GLY A 229 34.62 6.99 -19.48
C GLY A 229 34.54 8.32 -18.75
N GLU A 230 35.54 9.17 -18.96
CA GLU A 230 35.72 10.45 -18.25
C GLU A 230 34.42 11.29 -18.26
N GLY A 231 33.98 11.69 -17.07
CA GLY A 231 32.80 12.53 -16.86
C GLY A 231 31.45 11.88 -17.19
N LYS A 232 31.41 10.55 -17.41
CA LYS A 232 30.15 9.84 -17.74
C LYS A 232 29.56 9.03 -16.57
N THR A 233 30.34 8.79 -15.54
CA THR A 233 29.82 8.24 -14.29
C THR A 233 28.93 9.27 -13.61
N VAL A 234 27.74 8.83 -13.20
CA VAL A 234 26.75 9.65 -12.52
C VAL A 234 26.94 9.47 -11.01
N GLY A 235 26.85 10.55 -10.26
CA GLY A 235 26.89 10.50 -8.81
C GLY A 235 25.66 9.84 -8.20
N LEU A 236 25.26 10.29 -7.02
CA LEU A 236 24.09 9.82 -6.32
C LEU A 236 22.81 10.03 -7.17
N VAL A 237 22.10 8.95 -7.45
CA VAL A 237 20.80 8.99 -8.15
C VAL A 237 19.71 9.35 -7.14
N ILE A 238 18.95 10.41 -7.44
CA ILE A 238 17.91 10.91 -6.56
C ILE A 238 16.60 11.16 -7.30
N ASP A 239 15.50 11.19 -6.55
CA ASP A 239 14.18 11.57 -7.06
C ASP A 239 14.08 13.09 -7.28
N PRO A 240 13.33 13.58 -8.29
CA PRO A 240 12.97 14.99 -8.41
C PRO A 240 12.34 15.55 -7.13
N GLU A 241 11.58 14.74 -6.45
CA GLU A 241 11.05 15.00 -5.12
C GLU A 241 12.07 14.56 -4.07
N ILE A 242 12.99 15.45 -3.76
CA ILE A 242 14.18 15.15 -2.95
C ILE A 242 13.92 14.58 -1.55
N ALA A 243 12.70 14.72 -1.03
CA ALA A 243 12.28 14.17 0.25
C ALA A 243 10.78 13.89 0.26
N GLY A 244 10.38 12.75 0.78
CA GLY A 244 8.98 12.36 0.99
C GLY A 244 8.53 12.54 2.44
N ASP A 245 7.24 12.37 2.67
CA ASP A 245 6.61 12.42 3.99
C ASP A 245 6.92 11.16 4.82
N SER A 246 7.14 10.02 4.17
CA SER A 246 7.49 8.73 4.80
C SER A 246 8.82 8.15 4.32
N GLY A 247 9.54 8.86 3.48
CA GLY A 247 10.71 8.35 2.75
C GLY A 247 10.29 7.59 1.49
N GLY A 248 11.27 7.12 0.74
CA GLY A 248 11.05 6.39 -0.50
C GLY A 248 12.36 6.07 -1.19
N SER A 249 12.29 5.27 -2.27
CA SER A 249 13.46 5.04 -3.12
C SER A 249 13.92 6.35 -3.74
N TYR A 250 15.25 6.56 -3.73
CA TYR A 250 15.92 7.75 -4.27
C TYR A 250 15.72 9.05 -3.48
N MET A 251 15.03 9.03 -2.34
CA MET A 251 14.81 10.20 -1.49
C MET A 251 15.91 10.39 -0.46
N LEU A 252 16.16 11.65 -0.09
CA LEU A 252 17.29 12.06 0.75
C LEU A 252 16.92 12.32 2.21
N ASN A 253 15.82 11.70 2.68
CA ASN A 253 15.32 11.87 4.03
C ASN A 253 16.41 11.70 5.11
N ASN A 254 17.33 10.73 4.93
CA ASN A 254 18.46 10.50 5.85
C ASN A 254 19.38 11.69 5.98
N ILE A 255 19.59 12.42 4.89
CA ILE A 255 20.44 13.62 4.92
C ILE A 255 19.70 14.74 5.65
N PHE A 256 18.40 14.91 5.40
CA PHE A 256 17.60 15.90 6.12
C PHE A 256 17.57 15.65 7.62
N THR A 257 17.30 14.42 8.04
CA THR A 257 17.23 14.07 9.48
C THR A 257 18.56 14.24 10.20
N LEU A 258 19.70 14.08 9.52
CA LEU A 258 21.01 14.37 10.08
C LEU A 258 21.15 15.83 10.56
N TYR A 259 20.46 16.75 9.91
CA TYR A 259 20.41 18.18 10.27
C TYR A 259 19.24 18.52 11.21
N GLY A 260 18.47 17.52 11.66
CA GLY A 260 17.23 17.73 12.45
C GLY A 260 16.08 18.31 11.61
N ALA A 261 16.17 18.20 10.29
CA ALA A 261 15.16 18.69 9.35
C ALA A 261 14.17 17.56 8.98
N PHE A 262 12.88 17.87 8.97
CA PHE A 262 11.80 16.91 8.68
C PHE A 262 10.86 17.48 7.60
N PRO A 263 11.30 17.55 6.33
CA PRO A 263 10.45 18.05 5.26
C PRO A 263 9.16 17.23 5.15
N LYS A 264 8.05 17.94 4.87
CA LYS A 264 6.69 17.39 4.72
C LYS A 264 6.08 16.74 5.99
N GLN A 265 6.79 16.74 7.12
CA GLN A 265 6.31 16.21 8.39
C GLN A 265 5.68 17.32 9.26
N TRP A 266 4.66 16.96 10.00
CA TRP A 266 4.20 17.72 11.16
C TRP A 266 4.93 17.19 12.38
N ILE A 267 5.67 18.04 13.08
CA ILE A 267 6.50 17.69 14.23
C ILE A 267 6.02 18.42 15.48
N ASP A 268 6.22 17.80 16.65
CA ASP A 268 5.97 18.45 17.93
C ASP A 268 7.06 19.49 18.22
N ASP A 269 6.68 20.73 18.55
CA ASP A 269 7.60 21.81 18.94
C ASP A 269 8.14 21.67 20.37
N GLY A 270 7.79 20.57 21.06
CA GLY A 270 8.13 20.33 22.45
C GLY A 270 7.21 21.02 23.46
N SER A 271 6.22 21.76 22.98
CA SER A 271 5.17 22.44 23.78
C SER A 271 3.79 21.83 23.54
N GLY A 272 3.71 20.78 22.72
CA GLY A 272 2.47 20.12 22.36
C GLY A 272 1.76 20.75 21.16
N ASN A 273 2.44 21.63 20.38
CA ASN A 273 1.88 22.17 19.16
C ASN A 273 2.52 21.46 17.95
N ALA A 274 1.71 21.19 16.93
CA ALA A 274 2.20 20.69 15.65
C ALA A 274 2.73 21.85 14.80
N ILE A 275 3.97 21.75 14.34
CA ILE A 275 4.60 22.68 13.41
C ILE A 275 5.03 21.98 12.14
N TYR A 276 4.96 22.67 11.01
CA TYR A 276 5.30 22.06 9.72
C TYR A 276 6.82 22.06 9.50
N GLY A 277 7.41 20.88 9.38
CA GLY A 277 8.85 20.68 9.33
C GLY A 277 9.56 21.33 8.13
N SER A 278 8.86 21.42 6.97
CA SER A 278 9.47 22.00 5.76
C SER A 278 9.85 23.48 5.87
N VAL A 279 9.30 24.21 6.85
CA VAL A 279 9.58 25.66 7.02
C VAL A 279 10.43 25.95 8.25
N GLN A 280 10.95 24.92 8.90
CA GLN A 280 11.80 25.08 10.08
C GLN A 280 13.25 25.48 9.71
N PRO A 281 13.95 26.19 10.61
CA PRO A 281 15.33 26.67 10.36
C PRO A 281 16.34 25.57 10.00
N GLU A 282 16.14 24.37 10.52
CA GLU A 282 17.00 23.19 10.32
C GLU A 282 17.07 22.77 8.84
N MET A 283 16.04 23.08 8.07
CA MET A 283 16.00 22.84 6.62
C MET A 283 17.16 23.52 5.89
N LYS A 284 17.61 24.67 6.39
CA LYS A 284 18.67 25.45 5.73
C LYS A 284 19.98 24.68 5.65
N GLY A 285 20.41 24.06 6.77
CA GLY A 285 21.65 23.29 6.81
C GLY A 285 21.64 22.09 5.85
N ALA A 286 20.54 21.34 5.83
CA ALA A 286 20.37 20.22 4.92
C ALA A 286 20.41 20.66 3.44
N LEU A 287 19.69 21.73 3.09
CA LEU A 287 19.66 22.26 1.73
C LEU A 287 21.01 22.85 1.31
N GLU A 288 21.78 23.48 2.20
CA GLU A 288 23.13 23.94 1.92
C GLU A 288 24.08 22.77 1.59
N GLN A 289 23.97 21.65 2.33
CA GLN A 289 24.73 20.43 2.06
C GLN A 289 24.38 19.84 0.69
N LEU A 290 23.09 19.70 0.40
CA LEU A 290 22.61 19.16 -0.87
C LEU A 290 22.99 20.06 -2.06
N SER A 291 22.89 21.37 -1.89
CA SER A 291 23.34 22.37 -2.90
C SER A 291 24.82 22.24 -3.19
N LYS A 292 25.67 22.06 -2.15
CA LYS A 292 27.07 21.79 -2.31
C LYS A 292 27.32 20.52 -3.12
N MET A 293 26.73 19.41 -2.73
CA MET A 293 26.86 18.12 -3.43
C MET A 293 26.41 18.23 -4.90
N TYR A 294 25.31 18.91 -5.17
CA TYR A 294 24.85 19.15 -6.52
C TYR A 294 25.84 19.97 -7.33
N ASN A 295 26.35 21.08 -6.81
CA ASN A 295 27.29 21.95 -7.50
C ASN A 295 28.59 21.21 -7.84
N GLU A 296 29.06 20.35 -6.98
CA GLU A 296 30.26 19.53 -7.15
C GLU A 296 30.05 18.29 -8.02
N GLY A 297 28.82 18.01 -8.43
CA GLY A 297 28.48 16.88 -9.32
C GLY A 297 28.30 15.54 -8.61
N LEU A 298 28.28 15.55 -7.28
CA LEU A 298 28.04 14.32 -6.49
C LEU A 298 26.60 13.82 -6.57
N ILE A 299 25.67 14.68 -6.96
CA ILE A 299 24.26 14.35 -7.27
C ILE A 299 24.06 14.40 -8.78
N ASP A 300 23.25 13.50 -9.32
CA ASP A 300 22.88 13.52 -10.75
C ASP A 300 22.41 14.91 -11.17
N LYS A 301 23.13 15.51 -12.13
CA LYS A 301 22.82 16.86 -12.62
C LYS A 301 21.47 16.98 -13.33
N GLN A 302 20.92 15.86 -13.76
CA GLN A 302 19.66 15.81 -14.51
C GLN A 302 18.50 15.28 -13.65
N PHE A 303 18.68 15.16 -12.34
CA PHE A 303 17.70 14.48 -11.46
C PHE A 303 16.29 15.02 -11.64
N VAL A 304 16.09 16.33 -11.81
CA VAL A 304 14.78 16.98 -11.96
C VAL A 304 13.98 16.45 -13.15
N THR A 305 14.66 15.94 -14.19
CA THR A 305 14.05 15.47 -15.42
C THR A 305 14.02 13.94 -15.56
N ARG A 306 14.60 13.22 -14.59
CA ARG A 306 14.64 11.76 -14.61
C ARG A 306 13.28 11.17 -14.26
N THR A 307 12.79 10.29 -15.14
CA THR A 307 11.68 9.39 -14.82
C THR A 307 12.14 8.26 -13.87
N GLY A 308 11.20 7.48 -13.34
CA GLY A 308 11.52 6.26 -12.57
C GLY A 308 12.41 5.30 -13.36
N ASP A 309 12.05 5.05 -14.61
CA ASP A 309 12.80 4.16 -15.51
C ASP A 309 14.19 4.70 -15.82
N ASP A 310 14.36 6.01 -15.99
CA ASP A 310 15.68 6.62 -16.18
C ASP A 310 16.59 6.38 -14.97
N ARG A 311 16.08 6.59 -13.75
CA ARG A 311 16.83 6.37 -12.50
C ARG A 311 17.26 4.91 -12.37
N LYS A 312 16.31 3.98 -12.52
CA LYS A 312 16.57 2.54 -12.52
C LYS A 312 17.55 2.12 -13.61
N GLY A 313 17.41 2.71 -14.80
CA GLY A 313 18.32 2.50 -15.92
C GLY A 313 19.76 2.96 -15.65
N LEU A 314 20.00 4.04 -14.91
CA LEU A 314 21.33 4.48 -14.50
C LEU A 314 22.03 3.46 -13.59
N LEU A 315 21.30 2.88 -12.63
CA LEU A 315 21.83 1.88 -11.71
C LEU A 315 22.09 0.55 -12.44
N ASN A 316 21.14 0.09 -13.20
CA ASN A 316 21.19 -1.22 -13.86
C ASN A 316 22.21 -1.27 -15.01
N SER A 317 22.45 -0.15 -15.70
CA SER A 317 23.51 -0.05 -16.72
C SER A 317 24.91 0.17 -16.14
N GLY A 318 25.04 0.33 -14.83
CA GLY A 318 26.31 0.61 -14.18
C GLY A 318 26.85 2.04 -14.41
N LYS A 319 25.98 2.99 -14.75
CA LYS A 319 26.36 4.42 -14.86
C LYS A 319 26.43 5.11 -13.50
N SER A 320 25.70 4.62 -12.51
CA SER A 320 25.80 5.07 -11.12
C SER A 320 25.94 3.87 -10.18
N GLY A 321 26.63 4.10 -9.07
CA GLY A 321 26.87 3.11 -8.02
C GLY A 321 26.29 3.48 -6.66
N ALA A 322 25.35 4.46 -6.59
CA ALA A 322 24.83 4.93 -5.32
C ALA A 322 23.40 5.45 -5.42
N PHE A 323 22.55 5.08 -4.46
CA PHE A 323 21.22 5.64 -4.23
C PHE A 323 20.79 5.41 -2.79
N PHE A 324 19.88 6.23 -2.27
CA PHE A 324 19.15 5.94 -1.06
C PHE A 324 17.87 5.17 -1.41
N GLY A 325 17.50 4.20 -0.60
CA GLY A 325 16.29 3.41 -0.78
C GLY A 325 15.83 2.81 0.53
N ASN A 326 14.76 2.03 0.45
CA ASN A 326 14.21 1.30 1.56
C ASN A 326 14.77 -0.14 1.60
N TRP A 327 14.25 -0.99 2.49
CA TRP A 327 14.67 -2.38 2.62
C TRP A 327 14.52 -3.19 1.32
N TRP A 328 13.61 -2.80 0.44
CA TRP A 328 13.40 -3.43 -0.87
C TRP A 328 14.31 -2.88 -2.00
N GLY A 329 15.28 -2.02 -1.68
CA GLY A 329 16.20 -1.46 -2.68
C GLY A 329 16.97 -2.50 -3.50
N ALA A 330 17.07 -3.75 -3.03
CA ALA A 330 17.64 -4.85 -3.80
C ALA A 330 16.88 -5.09 -5.12
N TRP A 331 15.56 -4.87 -5.16
CA TRP A 331 14.75 -5.03 -6.38
C TRP A 331 15.01 -3.93 -7.40
N GLU A 332 15.38 -2.73 -6.96
CA GLU A 332 15.77 -1.63 -7.86
C GLU A 332 17.01 -1.96 -8.69
N VAL A 333 17.88 -2.80 -8.15
CA VAL A 333 19.19 -3.13 -8.74
C VAL A 333 19.33 -4.60 -9.17
N ALA A 334 18.26 -5.36 -9.18
CA ALA A 334 18.26 -6.79 -9.55
C ALA A 334 18.80 -7.01 -10.96
N ASP A 335 18.40 -6.18 -11.92
CA ASP A 335 18.86 -6.27 -13.30
C ASP A 335 20.35 -5.94 -13.43
N SER A 336 20.90 -5.06 -12.59
CA SER A 336 22.32 -4.76 -12.55
C SER A 336 23.17 -6.02 -12.31
N MET A 337 22.74 -6.88 -11.37
CA MET A 337 23.42 -8.14 -11.05
C MET A 337 23.21 -9.21 -12.11
N THR A 338 22.12 -9.13 -12.86
CA THR A 338 21.84 -10.01 -13.99
C THR A 338 22.68 -9.65 -15.20
N LEU A 339 22.78 -8.36 -15.52
CA LEU A 339 23.56 -7.82 -16.65
C LEU A 339 25.07 -7.87 -16.43
N ASN A 340 25.52 -7.67 -15.17
CA ASN A 340 26.92 -7.71 -14.79
C ASN A 340 27.13 -8.61 -13.56
N LYS A 341 27.68 -9.79 -13.75
CA LYS A 341 27.93 -10.78 -12.69
C LYS A 341 28.97 -10.34 -11.64
N GLU A 342 29.74 -9.29 -11.91
CA GLU A 342 30.66 -8.70 -10.93
C GLU A 342 29.98 -7.64 -10.07
N ALA A 343 28.79 -7.16 -10.47
CA ALA A 343 28.07 -6.16 -9.72
C ALA A 343 27.62 -6.72 -8.36
N ARG A 344 28.02 -6.04 -7.30
CA ARG A 344 27.59 -6.34 -5.93
C ARG A 344 27.08 -5.05 -5.30
N TRP A 345 25.85 -5.10 -4.81
CA TRP A 345 25.25 -4.01 -4.08
C TRP A 345 25.14 -4.38 -2.61
N GLU A 346 25.54 -3.47 -1.74
CA GLU A 346 25.43 -3.65 -0.30
C GLU A 346 24.69 -2.48 0.35
N PRO A 347 23.83 -2.78 1.35
CA PRO A 347 23.07 -1.78 2.10
C PRO A 347 23.88 -1.26 3.29
N TYR A 348 23.79 0.05 3.55
CA TYR A 348 24.41 0.70 4.70
C TYR A 348 23.42 1.63 5.39
N ILE A 349 23.28 1.48 6.71
CA ILE A 349 22.48 2.41 7.52
C ILE A 349 23.35 3.62 7.85
N CYS A 350 23.28 4.64 7.01
CA CYS A 350 24.05 5.86 7.13
C CYS A 350 23.35 7.05 6.42
N PRO A 351 23.76 8.31 6.66
CA PRO A 351 24.75 8.71 7.67
C PRO A 351 24.21 8.55 9.10
N VAL A 352 25.11 8.28 10.03
CA VAL A 352 24.80 8.33 11.46
C VAL A 352 25.13 9.70 12.03
N GLY A 353 24.37 10.16 13.02
CA GLY A 353 24.63 11.37 13.75
C GLY A 353 25.90 11.28 14.61
N ALA A 354 26.35 12.41 15.14
CA ALA A 354 27.52 12.48 16.02
C ALA A 354 27.36 11.64 17.31
N ASP A 355 26.14 11.32 17.70
CA ASP A 355 25.78 10.44 18.82
C ASP A 355 25.74 8.94 18.44
N GLY A 356 26.08 8.60 17.20
CA GLY A 356 26.03 7.25 16.64
C GLY A 356 24.64 6.74 16.31
N LYS A 357 23.63 7.61 16.29
CA LYS A 357 22.24 7.25 16.00
C LYS A 357 21.81 7.67 14.60
N VAL A 358 20.84 6.95 14.08
CA VAL A 358 20.09 7.33 12.88
C VAL A 358 18.71 7.80 13.29
N THR A 359 18.34 8.98 12.85
CA THR A 359 16.98 9.49 13.00
C THR A 359 16.21 9.16 11.73
N MET A 360 15.04 8.55 11.88
CA MET A 360 14.20 8.18 10.74
C MET A 360 12.88 8.93 10.77
N PHE A 361 12.26 9.05 9.61
CA PHE A 361 10.88 9.47 9.49
C PHE A 361 9.95 8.36 9.98
N THR A 362 8.83 8.76 10.59
CA THR A 362 7.70 7.87 10.79
C THR A 362 6.59 8.34 9.86
N GLY A 363 6.17 7.48 8.94
CA GLY A 363 5.04 7.75 8.07
C GLY A 363 3.70 7.68 8.79
N ASN A 364 2.64 7.93 8.04
CA ASN A 364 1.27 7.66 8.48
C ASN A 364 1.16 6.16 8.82
N PRO A 365 0.58 5.78 9.96
CA PRO A 365 0.43 4.38 10.33
C PRO A 365 -0.56 3.59 9.48
N ASN A 366 -1.30 4.25 8.60
CA ASN A 366 -2.20 3.60 7.64
C ASN A 366 -2.06 4.19 6.23
N SER A 367 -2.24 3.35 5.21
CA SER A 367 -2.14 3.69 3.78
C SER A 367 -3.49 3.84 3.10
N GLY A 368 -4.58 3.52 3.77
CA GLY A 368 -5.92 3.59 3.22
C GLY A 368 -6.95 2.91 4.12
N TYR A 369 -8.14 2.76 3.59
CA TYR A 369 -9.27 2.21 4.33
C TYR A 369 -10.05 1.26 3.44
N MET A 370 -10.54 0.17 4.01
CA MET A 370 -11.56 -0.64 3.39
C MET A 370 -12.92 -0.25 3.94
N VAL A 371 -13.88 -0.04 3.05
CA VAL A 371 -15.24 0.38 3.40
C VAL A 371 -16.28 -0.61 2.93
N VAL A 372 -17.40 -0.63 3.61
CA VAL A 372 -18.58 -1.43 3.25
C VAL A 372 -19.73 -0.50 2.90
N ARG A 373 -20.39 -0.76 1.80
CA ARG A 373 -21.56 0.00 1.35
C ARG A 373 -22.70 -0.09 2.39
N LYS A 374 -23.28 1.03 2.70
CA LYS A 374 -24.47 1.07 3.55
C LYS A 374 -25.62 0.21 2.98
N GLY A 375 -26.16 -0.62 3.82
CA GLY A 375 -27.27 -1.52 3.44
C GLY A 375 -26.84 -2.86 2.85
N PHE A 376 -25.55 -3.15 2.75
CA PHE A 376 -25.09 -4.52 2.54
C PHE A 376 -25.42 -5.38 3.77
N GLU A 377 -25.98 -6.57 3.55
CA GLU A 377 -26.52 -7.40 4.64
C GLU A 377 -25.44 -8.07 5.51
N HIS A 378 -24.20 -8.14 5.00
CA HIS A 378 -23.08 -8.84 5.64
C HIS A 378 -21.85 -7.92 5.85
N PRO A 379 -21.96 -6.82 6.60
CA PRO A 379 -20.84 -5.91 6.80
C PRO A 379 -19.66 -6.56 7.54
N GLU A 380 -19.89 -7.63 8.30
CA GLU A 380 -18.84 -8.40 8.97
C GLU A 380 -17.90 -9.10 7.98
N LEU A 381 -18.32 -9.30 6.74
CA LEU A 381 -17.52 -9.98 5.71
C LEU A 381 -16.16 -9.29 5.52
N ILE A 382 -16.11 -7.95 5.54
CA ILE A 382 -14.84 -7.22 5.35
C ILE A 382 -13.80 -7.59 6.41
N VAL A 383 -14.23 -7.73 7.66
CA VAL A 383 -13.32 -8.09 8.77
C VAL A 383 -12.86 -9.54 8.62
N LYS A 384 -13.74 -10.42 8.19
CA LYS A 384 -13.42 -11.84 7.94
C LYS A 384 -12.46 -12.01 6.77
N LEU A 385 -12.64 -11.25 5.69
CA LEU A 385 -11.69 -11.22 4.57
C LEU A 385 -10.31 -10.73 5.02
N ALA A 386 -10.26 -9.71 5.87
CA ALA A 386 -9.01 -9.23 6.46
C ALA A 386 -8.31 -10.30 7.32
N ASN A 387 -9.07 -11.03 8.16
CA ASN A 387 -8.50 -12.14 8.93
C ASN A 387 -7.91 -13.22 8.00
N MET A 388 -8.66 -13.62 6.97
CA MET A 388 -8.22 -14.64 6.01
C MET A 388 -6.97 -14.22 5.26
N GLN A 389 -6.90 -12.98 4.82
CA GLN A 389 -5.73 -12.44 4.12
C GLN A 389 -4.51 -12.36 5.04
N PHE A 390 -4.69 -11.94 6.28
CA PHE A 390 -3.61 -11.92 7.26
C PHE A 390 -3.05 -13.33 7.51
N ASP A 391 -3.93 -14.32 7.74
CA ASP A 391 -3.52 -15.71 7.99
C ASP A 391 -2.81 -16.30 6.76
N TYR A 392 -3.29 -16.03 5.54
CA TYR A 392 -2.60 -16.39 4.31
C TYR A 392 -1.22 -15.75 4.22
N SER A 393 -1.10 -14.45 4.39
CA SER A 393 0.17 -13.72 4.28
C SER A 393 1.20 -14.16 5.34
N ARG A 394 0.74 -14.70 6.48
CA ARG A 394 1.60 -15.22 7.56
C ARG A 394 1.77 -16.73 7.53
N TYR A 395 1.17 -17.42 6.55
CA TYR A 395 1.28 -18.87 6.39
C TYR A 395 0.85 -19.68 7.63
N GLU A 396 -0.23 -19.26 8.26
CA GLU A 396 -0.70 -19.89 9.51
C GLU A 396 -1.31 -21.28 9.29
N GLU A 397 -1.90 -21.55 8.12
CA GLU A 397 -2.63 -22.81 7.80
C GLU A 397 -1.96 -23.66 6.72
N LYS A 398 -0.64 -23.86 6.80
CA LYS A 398 0.19 -24.54 5.78
C LYS A 398 -0.24 -25.95 5.41
N ASP A 399 -0.87 -26.67 6.30
CA ASP A 399 -1.29 -28.08 6.09
C ASP A 399 -2.69 -28.22 5.46
N ASP A 400 -3.36 -27.11 5.19
CA ASP A 400 -4.67 -27.10 4.55
C ASP A 400 -4.58 -27.38 3.06
N GLU A 401 -5.45 -28.25 2.51
CA GLU A 401 -5.48 -28.57 1.08
C GLU A 401 -5.79 -27.33 0.21
N ALA A 402 -6.70 -26.47 0.68
CA ALA A 402 -7.01 -25.21 -0.01
C ALA A 402 -5.83 -24.26 -0.02
N TYR A 403 -5.04 -24.27 1.06
CA TYR A 403 -3.81 -23.47 1.15
C TYR A 403 -2.74 -23.92 0.15
N LYS A 404 -2.67 -25.20 -0.21
CA LYS A 404 -1.70 -25.69 -1.19
C LYS A 404 -1.83 -25.03 -2.54
N GLU A 405 -3.06 -24.74 -2.96
CA GLU A 405 -3.31 -24.02 -4.21
C GLU A 405 -2.78 -22.59 -4.16
N LEU A 406 -2.96 -21.89 -3.03
CA LEU A 406 -2.37 -20.57 -2.80
C LEU A 406 -0.83 -20.60 -2.76
N ALA A 407 -0.26 -21.65 -2.17
CA ALA A 407 1.20 -21.85 -2.17
C ALA A 407 1.77 -22.03 -3.59
N ASP A 408 1.07 -22.80 -4.44
CA ASP A 408 1.45 -22.94 -5.86
C ASP A 408 1.45 -21.57 -6.58
N TYR A 409 0.44 -20.71 -6.32
CA TYR A 409 0.41 -19.35 -6.86
C TYR A 409 1.60 -18.51 -6.39
N SER A 410 2.00 -18.65 -5.13
CA SER A 410 3.18 -17.96 -4.61
C SER A 410 4.46 -18.41 -5.32
N GLU A 411 4.61 -19.73 -5.58
CA GLU A 411 5.75 -20.26 -6.33
C GLU A 411 5.80 -19.77 -7.78
N LEU A 412 4.64 -19.52 -8.40
CA LEU A 412 4.52 -18.97 -9.74
C LEU A 412 4.67 -17.44 -9.80
N ASN A 413 4.99 -16.79 -8.69
CA ASN A 413 4.96 -15.32 -8.53
C ASN A 413 3.57 -14.69 -8.79
N ALA A 414 2.51 -15.47 -8.70
CA ALA A 414 1.15 -15.02 -8.84
C ALA A 414 0.49 -14.68 -7.49
N GLY A 415 1.15 -14.96 -6.37
CA GLY A 415 0.58 -14.83 -5.03
C GLY A 415 0.21 -13.40 -4.64
N GLY A 416 0.96 -12.40 -5.12
CA GLY A 416 0.67 -10.99 -4.87
C GLY A 416 -0.46 -10.43 -5.73
N THR A 417 -0.83 -11.15 -6.79
CA THR A 417 -1.76 -10.67 -7.81
C THR A 417 -3.22 -11.01 -7.52
N VAL A 418 -3.51 -11.95 -6.63
CA VAL A 418 -4.88 -12.47 -6.42
C VAL A 418 -5.53 -12.00 -5.12
N LEU A 419 -4.84 -11.26 -4.28
CA LEU A 419 -5.40 -10.77 -3.03
C LEU A 419 -6.52 -9.75 -3.30
N ALA A 420 -7.73 -10.14 -2.96
CA ALA A 420 -8.96 -9.43 -3.35
C ALA A 420 -9.08 -8.00 -2.80
N MET A 421 -8.31 -7.62 -1.80
CA MET A 421 -8.51 -6.35 -1.12
C MET A 421 -7.24 -5.53 -0.89
N ASN A 422 -6.09 -6.05 -1.28
CA ASN A 422 -4.80 -5.36 -1.10
C ASN A 422 -4.62 -4.73 0.30
N ILE A 423 -5.10 -5.45 1.33
CA ILE A 423 -5.02 -4.99 2.72
C ILE A 423 -3.80 -5.63 3.36
N ASP A 424 -2.86 -4.81 3.78
CA ASP A 424 -1.74 -5.27 4.56
C ASP A 424 -1.92 -4.93 6.04
N TYR A 425 -1.52 -5.88 6.89
CA TYR A 425 -1.53 -5.72 8.34
C TYR A 425 -0.14 -5.99 8.90
N TYR A 426 0.49 -4.93 9.39
CA TYR A 426 1.81 -4.98 10.00
C TYR A 426 1.78 -4.44 11.41
N ASP A 427 2.57 -5.05 12.30
CA ASP A 427 2.85 -4.47 13.61
C ASP A 427 3.53 -3.11 13.46
N ALA A 428 3.28 -2.20 14.40
CA ALA A 428 4.05 -0.96 14.51
C ALA A 428 5.55 -1.27 14.57
N PHE A 429 6.37 -0.44 13.94
CA PHE A 429 7.81 -0.68 13.77
C PHE A 429 8.55 -1.08 15.06
N PRO A 430 8.33 -0.45 16.24
CA PRO A 430 9.01 -0.88 17.46
C PRO A 430 8.70 -2.32 17.86
N ARG A 431 7.47 -2.80 17.62
CA ARG A 431 7.07 -4.16 17.96
C ARG A 431 7.59 -5.18 16.94
N SER A 432 7.55 -4.87 15.65
CA SER A 432 8.08 -5.74 14.60
C SER A 432 9.60 -5.89 14.68
N SER A 433 10.32 -4.79 14.94
CA SER A 433 11.77 -4.81 15.15
C SER A 433 12.16 -5.68 16.35
N LYS A 434 11.40 -5.59 17.44
CA LYS A 434 11.65 -6.42 18.62
C LYS A 434 11.45 -7.91 18.32
N LYS A 435 10.40 -8.27 17.60
CA LYS A 435 10.16 -9.67 17.18
C LYS A 435 11.30 -10.24 16.35
N VAL A 436 11.88 -9.44 15.45
CA VAL A 436 13.03 -9.87 14.62
C VAL A 436 14.28 -10.07 15.47
N VAL A 437 14.54 -9.22 16.46
CA VAL A 437 15.70 -9.35 17.37
C VAL A 437 15.55 -10.53 18.32
N ASP A 438 14.33 -10.82 18.78
CA ASP A 438 14.05 -11.91 19.73
C ASP A 438 14.00 -13.31 19.04
N ALA A 439 13.89 -13.38 17.69
CA ALA A 439 13.87 -14.61 16.90
C ALA A 439 15.27 -15.10 16.53
#